data_89a34087f4af3070ea94038465a35ea0
#
_entry.id   89a34087f4af3070ea94038465a35ea0
#
_cell.length_a   1.000
_cell.length_b   1.000
_cell.length_c   1.000
_cell.angle_alpha   90.00
_cell.angle_beta   90.00
_cell.angle_gamma   90.00
#
_symmetry.space_group_name_H-M   'P 1'
#
loop_
_entity.id
_entity.type
_entity.pdbx_description
1 polymer ?
#
loop_
_entity_poly.entity_id
_entity_poly.type
_entity_poly.pdbx_seq_one_letter_code
_entity_poly.pdbx_strand_id
1 'polypeptide(L)'
;MEKHSMPALPDWPDRDVQTRFSPAAIPQPAPPPDTGPTVQWPTPRRSRRALLAGVLLGLTGLSVAGAVIVSTCTLCYAVSTDGSPPLAYVQGEDTYQTAVRQVEDQVSEILRSDYRYAQETTMALTIAPKNSLQTSDQLTASLMETVDQVKAEYILTIDGLPIGACESREAIDQALQGIKDTYTNQFTVSAYFDNTVDVVVGYLPAQAEVLGAQALAERLTQPRQQAQPAIEALLQVLEPAQELPRSMETLRAEAQAIDQDQGTLPLLTVCTVEEVTYTQPVEPPVQEVEDSTLLLGEEKVLSQGTPGLEERTDRVTYTMGQEQSRENMSRNRLAQATPTQVAVGTAQGVEGAKGRFLWPLRSRITSPFGGRQIFGGENFHRGLDIAAPSGTPIAASAGGQVIWAGPKGTYGNLVKIDHGNGFTTYYAHCSELLVQEGDQVTQGQTIALVGSTGRSTGPHCHFELLWQDELLDPQLCLP
;
A
#
# COMPACT_ATOMS: atom_id res chain seq x y z
N MET A 1 -0.67 31.06 -20.67
CA MET A 1 -0.21 29.68 -20.43
C MET A 1 1.32 29.73 -20.25
N GLU A 2 1.75 30.10 -19.06
CA GLU A 2 3.19 30.11 -18.71
C GLU A 2 3.45 28.95 -17.77
N LYS A 3 4.37 28.10 -18.18
CA LYS A 3 4.85 26.95 -17.42
C LYS A 3 5.78 27.48 -16.32
N HIS A 4 5.36 27.38 -15.07
CA HIS A 4 6.27 27.56 -13.93
C HIS A 4 7.17 26.33 -13.85
N SER A 5 8.45 26.53 -14.15
CA SER A 5 9.52 25.58 -13.91
C SER A 5 9.84 25.56 -12.41
N MET A 6 9.81 24.37 -11.81
CA MET A 6 10.31 24.13 -10.46
C MET A 6 11.81 24.42 -10.39
N PRO A 7 12.32 24.99 -9.30
CA PRO A 7 13.75 25.13 -9.09
C PRO A 7 14.40 23.76 -8.82
N ALA A 8 15.58 23.56 -9.42
CA ALA A 8 16.41 22.39 -9.26
C ALA A 8 16.86 22.22 -7.79
N LEU A 9 16.79 20.99 -7.30
CA LEU A 9 17.35 20.60 -6.01
C LEU A 9 18.87 20.74 -6.01
N PRO A 10 19.49 21.13 -4.89
CA PRO A 10 20.94 21.25 -4.80
C PRO A 10 21.61 19.87 -4.79
N ASP A 11 22.69 19.73 -5.56
CA ASP A 11 23.59 18.57 -5.61
C ASP A 11 24.19 18.31 -4.22
N TRP A 12 23.96 17.11 -3.68
CA TRP A 12 24.64 16.61 -2.50
C TRP A 12 25.88 15.83 -2.92
N PRO A 13 27.01 16.00 -2.26
CA PRO A 13 28.20 15.26 -2.57
C PRO A 13 28.08 13.80 -2.18
N ASP A 14 28.41 12.89 -3.10
CA ASP A 14 28.63 11.46 -2.87
C ASP A 14 29.57 11.26 -1.69
N ARG A 15 29.03 10.69 -0.62
CA ARG A 15 29.84 10.08 0.44
C ARG A 15 29.70 8.59 0.36
N ASP A 16 30.73 7.94 -0.16
CA ASP A 16 31.02 6.52 0.01
C ASP A 16 30.91 6.13 1.49
N VAL A 17 29.80 5.52 1.87
CA VAL A 17 29.68 4.80 3.13
C VAL A 17 29.80 3.31 2.82
N GLN A 18 31.07 2.84 2.77
CA GLN A 18 31.36 1.43 2.89
C GLN A 18 31.04 0.97 4.32
N THR A 19 29.83 0.54 4.58
CA THR A 19 29.51 -0.24 5.76
C THR A 19 29.96 -1.68 5.54
N ARG A 20 31.10 -2.03 6.17
CA ARG A 20 31.51 -3.41 6.38
C ARG A 20 30.50 -4.08 7.32
N PHE A 21 29.55 -4.82 6.76
CA PHE A 21 28.83 -5.83 7.52
C PHE A 21 29.60 -7.15 7.41
N SER A 22 30.17 -7.61 8.51
CA SER A 22 30.58 -9.01 8.70
C SER A 22 29.30 -9.85 8.74
N PRO A 23 29.18 -10.91 7.91
CA PRO A 23 28.03 -11.82 8.01
C PRO A 23 28.17 -12.59 9.34
N ALA A 24 27.17 -12.46 10.21
CA ALA A 24 27.00 -13.33 11.36
C ALA A 24 26.82 -14.77 10.85
N ALA A 25 27.64 -15.66 11.36
CA ALA A 25 27.65 -17.08 11.01
C ALA A 25 26.24 -17.69 11.25
N ILE A 26 25.67 -18.25 10.19
CA ILE A 26 24.48 -19.10 10.27
C ILE A 26 24.87 -20.34 11.10
N PRO A 27 24.15 -20.67 12.18
CA PRO A 27 24.42 -21.90 12.92
C PRO A 27 24.07 -23.11 12.01
N GLN A 28 25.06 -23.97 11.80
CA GLN A 28 24.88 -25.24 11.10
C GLN A 28 23.89 -26.12 11.88
N PRO A 29 23.01 -26.88 11.20
CA PRO A 29 22.15 -27.86 11.86
C PRO A 29 23.01 -28.92 12.55
N ALA A 30 22.60 -29.32 13.76
CA ALA A 30 23.22 -30.34 14.54
C ALA A 30 23.26 -31.68 13.77
N PRO A 31 24.31 -32.47 13.89
CA PRO A 31 24.38 -33.79 13.28
C PRO A 31 23.31 -34.72 13.88
N PRO A 32 22.78 -35.68 13.10
CA PRO A 32 21.80 -36.62 13.60
C PRO A 32 22.38 -37.46 14.75
N PRO A 33 21.56 -37.90 15.70
CA PRO A 33 22.02 -38.66 16.85
C PRO A 33 22.60 -40.02 16.40
N ASP A 34 23.73 -40.38 16.99
CA ASP A 34 24.43 -41.65 16.86
C ASP A 34 23.43 -42.80 16.98
N THR A 35 23.44 -43.68 16.01
CA THR A 35 22.76 -44.98 16.07
C THR A 35 23.42 -45.79 17.18
N GLY A 36 22.62 -46.15 18.19
CA GLY A 36 22.99 -46.97 19.32
C GLY A 36 23.53 -48.36 18.92
N PRO A 37 24.06 -49.10 19.85
CA PRO A 37 24.97 -50.22 19.61
C PRO A 37 24.28 -51.37 18.87
N THR A 38 25.01 -51.88 17.85
CA THR A 38 24.70 -53.11 17.14
C THR A 38 24.58 -54.28 18.13
N VAL A 39 23.37 -54.79 18.22
CA VAL A 39 23.11 -56.05 18.97
C VAL A 39 23.72 -57.22 18.19
N GLN A 40 24.82 -57.76 18.68
CA GLN A 40 25.36 -59.02 18.24
C GLN A 40 24.50 -60.16 18.79
N TRP A 41 23.86 -60.93 17.90
CA TRP A 41 23.13 -62.13 18.25
C TRP A 41 24.13 -63.27 18.55
N PRO A 42 23.99 -64.00 19.68
CA PRO A 42 24.84 -65.14 19.98
C PRO A 42 24.49 -66.32 19.08
N THR A 43 25.52 -66.91 18.50
CA THR A 43 25.40 -68.18 17.73
C THR A 43 24.95 -69.35 18.65
N PRO A 44 23.93 -70.12 18.23
CA PRO A 44 23.44 -71.20 19.09
C PRO A 44 24.41 -72.39 19.05
N ARG A 45 24.92 -72.75 20.24
CA ARG A 45 25.59 -74.03 20.42
C ARG A 45 24.57 -75.17 20.34
N ARG A 46 24.74 -76.07 19.32
CA ARG A 46 23.96 -77.31 19.13
C ARG A 46 24.16 -78.24 20.34
N SER A 47 23.14 -78.45 21.16
CA SER A 47 23.04 -79.59 22.07
C SER A 47 22.09 -80.65 21.56
N ARG A 48 22.55 -81.89 21.56
CA ARG A 48 21.88 -83.07 20.98
C ARG A 48 20.62 -83.59 21.74
N ARG A 49 20.01 -82.76 22.58
CA ARG A 49 18.73 -83.12 23.30
C ARG A 49 17.46 -82.48 22.74
N ALA A 50 17.53 -81.81 21.58
CA ALA A 50 16.38 -81.07 21.01
C ALA A 50 15.67 -81.87 19.85
N LEU A 51 16.01 -83.08 19.62
CA LEU A 51 15.47 -83.83 18.42
C LEU A 51 14.10 -84.50 18.70
N LEU A 52 13.65 -84.59 19.94
CA LEU A 52 12.31 -85.19 20.26
C LEU A 52 11.21 -84.15 20.54
N ALA A 53 11.62 -82.89 20.87
CA ALA A 53 10.65 -81.76 21.05
C ALA A 53 10.27 -81.09 19.73
N GLY A 54 11.06 -81.23 18.66
CA GLY A 54 10.84 -80.62 17.37
C GLY A 54 9.70 -81.21 16.53
N VAL A 55 9.38 -82.49 16.76
CA VAL A 55 8.31 -83.18 15.95
C VAL A 55 6.93 -82.83 16.47
N LEU A 56 6.76 -82.64 17.81
CA LEU A 56 5.49 -82.16 18.38
C LEU A 56 5.20 -80.66 18.17
N LEU A 57 6.25 -79.81 18.12
CA LEU A 57 6.12 -78.42 17.76
C LEU A 57 5.92 -78.20 16.27
N GLY A 58 6.40 -79.11 15.43
CA GLY A 58 6.19 -79.05 13.98
C GLY A 58 4.73 -79.30 13.58
N LEU A 59 4.04 -80.22 14.25
CA LEU A 59 2.63 -80.50 13.98
C LEU A 59 1.67 -79.47 14.51
N THR A 60 2.02 -78.87 15.65
CA THR A 60 1.22 -77.74 16.19
C THR A 60 1.52 -76.40 15.45
N GLY A 61 2.75 -76.22 14.96
CA GLY A 61 3.15 -75.07 14.11
C GLY A 61 2.42 -75.11 12.74
N LEU A 62 2.32 -76.30 12.10
CA LEU A 62 1.56 -76.45 10.88
C LEU A 62 0.05 -76.20 11.06
N SER A 63 -0.53 -76.60 12.18
CA SER A 63 -1.94 -76.38 12.49
C SER A 63 -2.22 -74.91 12.81
N VAL A 64 -1.32 -74.23 13.53
CA VAL A 64 -1.46 -72.79 13.84
C VAL A 64 -1.18 -71.96 12.59
N ALA A 65 -0.17 -72.28 11.81
CA ALA A 65 0.11 -71.63 10.55
C ALA A 65 -1.06 -71.82 9.56
N GLY A 66 -1.63 -73.04 9.46
CA GLY A 66 -2.82 -73.32 8.68
C GLY A 66 -4.05 -72.53 9.17
N ALA A 67 -4.26 -72.43 10.48
CA ALA A 67 -5.36 -71.69 11.06
C ALA A 67 -5.19 -70.17 10.85
N VAL A 68 -3.97 -69.63 10.93
CA VAL A 68 -3.67 -68.21 10.64
C VAL A 68 -3.89 -67.94 9.16
N ILE A 69 -3.45 -68.80 8.26
CA ILE A 69 -3.68 -68.63 6.80
C ILE A 69 -5.17 -68.64 6.48
N VAL A 70 -5.96 -69.56 7.04
CA VAL A 70 -7.42 -69.61 6.84
C VAL A 70 -8.15 -68.39 7.46
N SER A 71 -7.64 -67.85 8.54
CA SER A 71 -8.26 -66.65 9.18
C SER A 71 -7.90 -65.32 8.48
N THR A 72 -6.71 -65.19 7.92
CA THR A 72 -6.21 -63.96 7.32
C THR A 72 -6.23 -63.92 5.79
N CYS A 73 -6.26 -65.10 5.15
CA CYS A 73 -6.27 -65.22 3.70
C CYS A 73 -7.63 -65.77 3.20
N THR A 74 -7.88 -65.59 1.92
CA THR A 74 -9.08 -66.10 1.24
C THR A 74 -8.72 -66.58 -0.15
N LEU A 75 -9.50 -67.49 -0.70
CA LEU A 75 -9.44 -67.93 -2.09
C LEU A 75 -9.96 -66.80 -2.97
N CYS A 76 -9.22 -66.39 -3.95
CA CYS A 76 -9.52 -65.25 -4.81
C CYS A 76 -8.88 -65.44 -6.19
N TYR A 77 -9.15 -64.52 -7.10
CA TYR A 77 -8.53 -64.51 -8.42
C TYR A 77 -7.47 -63.42 -8.46
N ALA A 78 -6.26 -63.74 -8.91
CA ALA A 78 -5.24 -62.79 -9.29
C ALA A 78 -5.49 -62.36 -10.73
N VAL A 79 -5.66 -61.10 -10.96
CA VAL A 79 -5.81 -60.46 -12.28
C VAL A 79 -4.45 -59.96 -12.73
N SER A 80 -3.95 -60.43 -13.87
CA SER A 80 -2.65 -60.03 -14.43
C SER A 80 -2.82 -59.64 -15.90
N THR A 81 -2.03 -58.69 -16.37
CA THR A 81 -1.92 -58.31 -17.78
C THR A 81 -0.57 -58.81 -18.34
N ASP A 82 -0.56 -59.39 -19.51
CA ASP A 82 0.63 -59.83 -20.26
C ASP A 82 1.71 -60.59 -19.45
N GLY A 83 1.32 -61.49 -18.55
CA GLY A 83 2.26 -62.23 -17.74
C GLY A 83 3.03 -61.45 -16.68
N SER A 84 2.63 -60.22 -16.41
CA SER A 84 3.13 -59.34 -15.36
C SER A 84 2.73 -59.85 -13.97
N PRO A 85 3.34 -59.35 -12.89
CA PRO A 85 2.85 -59.60 -11.55
C PRO A 85 1.35 -59.24 -11.43
N PRO A 86 0.59 -59.90 -10.52
CA PRO A 86 -0.83 -59.58 -10.36
C PRO A 86 -1.09 -58.09 -10.16
N LEU A 87 -1.89 -57.50 -11.02
CA LEU A 87 -2.36 -56.13 -10.93
C LEU A 87 -3.27 -55.96 -9.71
N ALA A 88 -4.12 -56.95 -9.47
CA ALA A 88 -5.09 -56.94 -8.38
C ALA A 88 -5.49 -58.35 -7.97
N TYR A 89 -6.07 -58.45 -6.76
CA TYR A 89 -6.76 -59.61 -6.26
C TYR A 89 -8.25 -59.30 -6.10
N VAL A 90 -9.12 -60.13 -6.72
CA VAL A 90 -10.58 -59.94 -6.68
C VAL A 90 -11.30 -61.17 -6.18
N GLN A 91 -12.46 -60.97 -5.58
CA GLN A 91 -13.21 -62.08 -4.97
C GLN A 91 -13.84 -63.03 -5.99
N GLY A 92 -14.21 -62.53 -7.18
CA GLY A 92 -14.87 -63.31 -8.20
C GLY A 92 -14.75 -62.69 -9.60
N GLU A 93 -15.15 -63.46 -10.60
CA GLU A 93 -15.17 -63.04 -11.99
C GLU A 93 -16.15 -61.86 -12.24
N ASP A 94 -17.28 -61.84 -11.52
CA ASP A 94 -18.26 -60.75 -11.60
C ASP A 94 -17.66 -59.40 -11.25
N THR A 95 -16.75 -59.32 -10.24
CA THR A 95 -16.04 -58.11 -9.86
C THR A 95 -15.18 -57.60 -11.01
N TYR A 96 -14.44 -58.51 -11.67
CA TYR A 96 -13.62 -58.22 -12.84
C TYR A 96 -14.47 -57.73 -14.02
N GLN A 97 -15.54 -58.45 -14.36
CA GLN A 97 -16.43 -58.08 -15.48
C GLN A 97 -17.11 -56.71 -15.24
N THR A 98 -17.43 -56.40 -13.97
CA THR A 98 -17.99 -55.11 -13.62
C THR A 98 -16.94 -54.02 -13.80
N ALA A 99 -15.69 -54.24 -13.35
CA ALA A 99 -14.61 -53.29 -13.51
C ALA A 99 -14.29 -53.01 -14.99
N VAL A 100 -14.23 -54.08 -15.82
CA VAL A 100 -14.00 -53.94 -17.28
C VAL A 100 -15.10 -53.10 -17.93
N ARG A 101 -16.39 -53.34 -17.61
CA ARG A 101 -17.47 -52.51 -18.13
C ARG A 101 -17.34 -51.05 -17.68
N GLN A 102 -17.00 -50.83 -16.42
CA GLN A 102 -16.78 -49.45 -15.91
C GLN A 102 -15.63 -48.78 -16.68
N VAL A 103 -14.52 -49.50 -17.01
CA VAL A 103 -13.44 -48.95 -17.84
C VAL A 103 -13.93 -48.66 -19.24
N GLU A 104 -14.65 -49.62 -19.88
CA GLU A 104 -15.21 -49.42 -21.23
C GLU A 104 -16.12 -48.21 -21.28
N ASP A 105 -17.01 -48.03 -20.29
CA ASP A 105 -17.95 -46.92 -20.22
C ASP A 105 -17.18 -45.61 -20.02
N GLN A 106 -16.26 -45.52 -19.04
CA GLN A 106 -15.47 -44.31 -18.78
C GLN A 106 -14.59 -43.92 -19.97
N VAL A 107 -13.87 -44.86 -20.58
CA VAL A 107 -13.00 -44.57 -21.73
C VAL A 107 -13.81 -44.17 -22.94
N SER A 108 -14.96 -44.86 -23.21
CA SER A 108 -15.87 -44.47 -24.30
C SER A 108 -16.38 -43.04 -24.13
N GLU A 109 -16.66 -42.66 -22.92
CA GLU A 109 -17.11 -41.32 -22.54
C GLU A 109 -16.00 -40.28 -22.77
N ILE A 110 -14.77 -40.53 -22.31
CA ILE A 110 -13.60 -39.66 -22.51
C ILE A 110 -13.27 -39.51 -23.99
N LEU A 111 -13.25 -40.63 -24.74
CA LEU A 111 -12.91 -40.62 -26.17
C LEU A 111 -14.09 -40.22 -27.08
N ARG A 112 -15.31 -40.14 -26.54
CA ARG A 112 -16.57 -39.93 -27.30
C ARG A 112 -16.77 -40.94 -28.47
N SER A 113 -16.31 -42.13 -28.24
CA SER A 113 -16.37 -43.21 -29.21
C SER A 113 -16.47 -44.56 -28.50
N ASP A 114 -17.12 -45.54 -29.13
CA ASP A 114 -17.19 -46.89 -28.56
C ASP A 114 -15.80 -47.43 -28.33
N TYR A 115 -15.49 -47.76 -27.08
CA TYR A 115 -14.27 -48.37 -26.68
C TYR A 115 -14.53 -49.78 -26.13
N ARG A 116 -13.64 -50.74 -26.43
CA ARG A 116 -13.63 -52.07 -25.86
C ARG A 116 -12.28 -52.34 -25.25
N TYR A 117 -12.29 -52.83 -24.03
CA TYR A 117 -11.06 -53.15 -23.32
C TYR A 117 -10.38 -54.34 -24.02
N ALA A 118 -9.26 -54.11 -24.67
CA ALA A 118 -8.58 -55.09 -25.55
C ALA A 118 -7.31 -55.68 -24.93
N GLN A 119 -6.95 -55.32 -23.73
CA GLN A 119 -5.77 -55.86 -23.03
C GLN A 119 -5.98 -57.34 -22.69
N GLU A 120 -5.03 -58.18 -23.05
CA GLU A 120 -5.06 -59.59 -22.64
C GLU A 120 -4.86 -59.72 -21.13
N THR A 121 -5.93 -60.09 -20.45
CA THR A 121 -5.89 -60.32 -19.01
C THR A 121 -6.05 -61.78 -18.68
N THR A 122 -5.27 -62.24 -17.74
CA THR A 122 -5.34 -63.61 -17.21
C THR A 122 -5.87 -63.59 -15.78
N MET A 123 -6.79 -64.49 -15.47
CA MET A 123 -7.31 -64.72 -14.13
C MET A 123 -6.86 -66.06 -13.58
N ALA A 124 -6.02 -66.08 -12.58
CA ALA A 124 -5.54 -67.26 -11.91
C ALA A 124 -6.10 -67.38 -10.49
N LEU A 125 -6.67 -68.54 -10.18
CA LEU A 125 -7.12 -68.88 -8.85
C LEU A 125 -5.93 -68.96 -7.89
N THR A 126 -5.97 -68.16 -6.80
CA THR A 126 -4.89 -68.06 -5.82
C THR A 126 -5.42 -67.82 -4.41
N ILE A 127 -4.52 -67.80 -3.47
CA ILE A 127 -4.82 -67.44 -2.07
C ILE A 127 -4.08 -66.12 -1.76
N ALA A 128 -4.84 -65.09 -1.35
CA ALA A 128 -4.29 -63.80 -0.97
C ALA A 128 -4.86 -63.29 0.37
N PRO A 129 -4.18 -62.40 1.04
CA PRO A 129 -4.70 -61.74 2.23
C PRO A 129 -6.06 -61.08 1.98
N LYS A 130 -7.00 -61.19 2.90
CA LYS A 130 -8.34 -60.62 2.76
C LYS A 130 -8.30 -59.10 2.55
N ASN A 131 -7.31 -58.41 3.16
CA ASN A 131 -7.11 -56.99 3.03
C ASN A 131 -6.46 -56.52 1.72
N SER A 132 -6.00 -57.47 0.87
CA SER A 132 -5.49 -57.19 -0.48
C SER A 132 -6.56 -57.31 -1.57
N LEU A 133 -7.78 -57.73 -1.22
CA LEU A 133 -8.89 -57.82 -2.17
C LEU A 133 -9.34 -56.42 -2.56
N GLN A 134 -9.43 -56.20 -3.85
CA GLN A 134 -9.94 -54.93 -4.40
C GLN A 134 -11.43 -55.06 -4.74
N THR A 135 -12.13 -53.93 -4.60
CA THR A 135 -13.50 -53.75 -5.11
C THR A 135 -13.46 -53.54 -6.64
N SER A 136 -14.64 -53.58 -7.28
CA SER A 136 -14.73 -53.22 -8.71
C SER A 136 -14.15 -51.86 -9.02
N ASP A 137 -14.45 -50.83 -8.19
CA ASP A 137 -13.98 -49.46 -8.42
C ASP A 137 -12.45 -49.33 -8.28
N GLN A 138 -11.86 -50.02 -7.28
CA GLN A 138 -10.40 -50.05 -7.13
C GLN A 138 -9.71 -50.78 -8.29
N LEU A 139 -10.30 -51.88 -8.75
CA LEU A 139 -9.80 -52.56 -9.94
C LEU A 139 -9.99 -51.71 -11.21
N THR A 140 -11.10 -51.03 -11.35
CA THR A 140 -11.33 -50.09 -12.46
C THR A 140 -10.21 -49.04 -12.54
N ALA A 141 -9.84 -48.43 -11.42
CA ALA A 141 -8.73 -47.50 -11.38
C ALA A 141 -7.40 -48.15 -11.83
N SER A 142 -7.11 -49.35 -11.38
CA SER A 142 -5.90 -50.07 -11.80
C SER A 142 -5.93 -50.49 -13.28
N LEU A 143 -7.09 -50.85 -13.82
CA LEU A 143 -7.24 -51.17 -15.25
C LEU A 143 -7.17 -49.92 -16.14
N MET A 144 -7.67 -48.77 -15.65
CA MET A 144 -7.55 -47.48 -16.37
C MET A 144 -6.10 -47.11 -16.65
N GLU A 145 -5.17 -47.43 -15.72
CA GLU A 145 -3.72 -47.18 -15.90
C GLU A 145 -3.10 -48.04 -17.03
N THR A 146 -3.77 -49.13 -17.44
CA THR A 146 -3.31 -50.01 -18.55
C THR A 146 -3.84 -49.57 -19.90
N VAL A 147 -4.69 -48.57 -19.99
CA VAL A 147 -5.31 -48.10 -21.23
C VAL A 147 -4.44 -47.06 -21.91
N ASP A 148 -3.81 -47.40 -23.04
CA ASP A 148 -2.91 -46.51 -23.79
C ASP A 148 -3.60 -45.26 -24.39
N GLN A 149 -4.92 -45.30 -24.54
CA GLN A 149 -5.70 -44.24 -25.20
C GLN A 149 -6.07 -43.09 -24.29
N VAL A 150 -5.93 -43.25 -22.97
CA VAL A 150 -6.19 -42.24 -21.97
C VAL A 150 -5.01 -42.16 -20.98
N LYS A 151 -4.82 -40.99 -20.40
CA LYS A 151 -3.79 -40.73 -19.39
C LYS A 151 -4.37 -39.98 -18.21
N ALA A 152 -3.91 -40.37 -17.01
CA ALA A 152 -4.17 -39.57 -15.80
C ALA A 152 -3.21 -38.40 -15.76
N GLU A 153 -3.74 -37.18 -15.76
CA GLU A 153 -2.96 -35.95 -15.76
C GLU A 153 -3.40 -35.02 -14.62
N TYR A 154 -2.52 -34.10 -14.20
CA TYR A 154 -2.81 -33.12 -13.20
C TYR A 154 -3.47 -31.90 -13.85
N ILE A 155 -4.65 -31.55 -13.42
CA ILE A 155 -5.43 -30.42 -13.94
C ILE A 155 -5.38 -29.28 -12.94
N LEU A 156 -4.76 -28.16 -13.34
CA LEU A 156 -4.77 -26.94 -12.55
C LEU A 156 -6.10 -26.24 -12.72
N THR A 157 -6.75 -25.89 -11.62
CA THR A 157 -7.93 -25.05 -11.60
C THR A 157 -7.65 -23.72 -10.87
N ILE A 158 -8.20 -22.65 -11.40
CA ILE A 158 -8.16 -21.32 -10.78
C ILE A 158 -9.59 -20.86 -10.58
N ASP A 159 -9.95 -20.54 -9.33
CA ASP A 159 -11.33 -20.23 -8.95
C ASP A 159 -12.33 -21.29 -9.39
N GLY A 160 -11.85 -22.57 -9.46
CA GLY A 160 -12.61 -23.73 -9.91
C GLY A 160 -12.66 -23.92 -11.43
N LEU A 161 -12.12 -22.98 -12.23
CA LEU A 161 -12.06 -23.11 -13.69
C LEU A 161 -10.80 -23.88 -14.09
N PRO A 162 -10.89 -25.00 -14.87
CA PRO A 162 -9.73 -25.72 -15.39
C PRO A 162 -8.94 -24.86 -16.40
N ILE A 163 -7.65 -24.69 -16.15
CA ILE A 163 -6.78 -23.82 -16.95
C ILE A 163 -5.83 -24.62 -17.86
N GLY A 164 -5.33 -25.74 -17.38
CA GLY A 164 -4.39 -26.57 -18.13
C GLY A 164 -4.20 -27.92 -17.48
N ALA A 165 -3.88 -28.91 -18.30
CA ALA A 165 -3.43 -30.24 -17.87
C ALA A 165 -1.90 -30.27 -17.87
N CYS A 166 -1.29 -30.89 -16.87
CA CYS A 166 0.15 -30.98 -16.68
C CYS A 166 0.57 -32.42 -16.38
N GLU A 167 1.77 -32.76 -16.82
CA GLU A 167 2.33 -34.10 -16.62
C GLU A 167 2.70 -34.41 -15.16
N SER A 168 2.92 -33.38 -14.35
CA SER A 168 3.28 -33.56 -12.95
C SER A 168 2.82 -32.37 -12.08
N ARG A 169 2.65 -32.64 -10.80
CA ARG A 169 2.38 -31.61 -9.81
C ARG A 169 3.56 -30.66 -9.63
N GLU A 170 4.78 -31.17 -9.76
CA GLU A 170 6.02 -30.40 -9.69
C GLU A 170 6.09 -29.34 -10.79
N ALA A 171 5.60 -29.65 -12.00
CA ALA A 171 5.54 -28.68 -13.09
C ALA A 171 4.57 -27.52 -12.77
N ILE A 172 3.44 -27.83 -12.13
CA ILE A 172 2.49 -26.81 -11.65
C ILE A 172 3.12 -25.95 -10.56
N ASP A 173 3.73 -26.57 -9.55
CA ASP A 173 4.35 -25.87 -8.44
C ASP A 173 5.50 -24.96 -8.91
N GLN A 174 6.31 -25.40 -9.89
CA GLN A 174 7.36 -24.61 -10.51
C GLN A 174 6.80 -23.40 -11.27
N ALA A 175 5.74 -23.57 -12.05
CA ALA A 175 5.10 -22.49 -12.77
C ALA A 175 4.55 -21.43 -11.82
N LEU A 176 3.82 -21.85 -10.78
CA LEU A 176 3.24 -20.98 -9.77
C LEU A 176 4.32 -20.23 -8.97
N GLN A 177 5.39 -20.93 -8.58
CA GLN A 177 6.49 -20.30 -7.87
C GLN A 177 7.23 -19.30 -8.76
N GLY A 178 7.54 -19.65 -10.01
CA GLY A 178 8.18 -18.74 -10.96
C GLY A 178 7.38 -17.47 -11.21
N ILE A 179 6.04 -17.55 -11.20
CA ILE A 179 5.19 -16.36 -11.30
C ILE A 179 5.31 -15.49 -10.04
N LYS A 180 5.27 -16.09 -8.83
CA LYS A 180 5.47 -15.33 -7.58
C LYS A 180 6.82 -14.63 -7.55
N ASP A 181 7.88 -15.34 -7.96
CA ASP A 181 9.25 -14.84 -7.96
C ASP A 181 9.43 -13.58 -8.82
N THR A 182 8.58 -13.41 -9.86
CA THR A 182 8.58 -12.19 -10.70
C THR A 182 8.15 -10.93 -9.94
N TYR A 183 7.36 -11.08 -8.88
CA TYR A 183 6.82 -9.99 -8.08
C TYR A 183 7.49 -9.86 -6.70
N THR A 184 8.47 -10.72 -6.38
CA THR A 184 9.16 -10.72 -5.09
C THR A 184 10.52 -10.05 -5.19
N ASN A 185 10.94 -9.43 -4.10
CA ASN A 185 12.25 -8.82 -3.93
C ASN A 185 12.79 -9.04 -2.50
N GLN A 186 13.92 -8.44 -2.18
CA GLN A 186 14.58 -8.60 -0.88
C GLN A 186 13.76 -8.10 0.33
N PHE A 187 12.71 -7.30 0.10
CA PHE A 187 11.83 -6.76 1.14
C PHE A 187 10.54 -7.56 1.28
N THR A 188 10.30 -8.52 0.40
CA THR A 188 9.07 -9.31 0.40
C THR A 188 9.05 -10.29 1.56
N VAL A 189 8.07 -10.15 2.44
CA VAL A 189 7.82 -11.04 3.58
C VAL A 189 6.93 -12.21 3.19
N SER A 190 5.95 -11.97 2.32
CA SER A 190 5.05 -12.99 1.81
C SER A 190 4.57 -12.69 0.39
N ALA A 191 4.32 -13.77 -0.38
CA ALA A 191 3.72 -13.71 -1.69
C ALA A 191 2.65 -14.80 -1.81
N TYR A 192 1.46 -14.45 -2.25
CA TYR A 192 0.33 -15.37 -2.39
C TYR A 192 -0.53 -14.98 -3.60
N PHE A 193 -1.41 -15.89 -3.97
CA PHE A 193 -2.42 -15.62 -5.00
C PHE A 193 -3.73 -15.21 -4.33
N ASP A 194 -4.40 -14.22 -4.87
CA ASP A 194 -5.75 -13.82 -4.44
C ASP A 194 -6.81 -14.82 -4.94
N ASN A 195 -6.48 -15.59 -5.95
CA ASN A 195 -7.29 -16.66 -6.51
C ASN A 195 -7.21 -17.93 -5.69
N THR A 196 -8.28 -18.74 -5.72
CA THR A 196 -8.26 -20.13 -5.26
C THR A 196 -7.56 -20.99 -6.31
N VAL A 197 -6.47 -21.63 -5.92
CA VAL A 197 -5.65 -22.49 -6.79
C VAL A 197 -5.74 -23.91 -6.29
N ASP A 198 -6.32 -24.83 -7.10
CA ASP A 198 -6.46 -26.23 -6.79
C ASP A 198 -5.89 -27.10 -7.91
N VAL A 199 -5.53 -28.33 -7.56
CA VAL A 199 -5.03 -29.33 -8.50
C VAL A 199 -5.85 -30.61 -8.33
N VAL A 200 -6.49 -31.06 -9.41
CA VAL A 200 -7.23 -32.31 -9.46
C VAL A 200 -6.58 -33.28 -10.43
N VAL A 201 -6.73 -34.56 -10.20
CA VAL A 201 -6.27 -35.57 -11.16
C VAL A 201 -7.46 -35.99 -12.03
N GLY A 202 -7.25 -35.99 -13.34
CA GLY A 202 -8.27 -36.37 -14.29
C GLY A 202 -7.71 -37.21 -15.46
N TYR A 203 -8.58 -37.99 -16.07
CA TYR A 203 -8.22 -38.78 -17.27
C TYR A 203 -8.53 -37.96 -18.52
N LEU A 204 -7.53 -37.91 -19.43
CA LEU A 204 -7.60 -37.21 -20.70
C LEU A 204 -7.27 -38.16 -21.84
N PRO A 205 -7.75 -37.94 -23.08
CA PRO A 205 -7.23 -38.62 -24.25
C PRO A 205 -5.70 -38.50 -24.34
N ALA A 206 -5.01 -39.59 -24.72
CA ALA A 206 -3.55 -39.61 -24.76
C ALA A 206 -2.93 -38.50 -25.64
N GLN A 207 -3.66 -37.99 -26.62
CA GLN A 207 -3.27 -36.89 -27.50
C GLN A 207 -3.68 -35.48 -27.00
N ALA A 208 -4.31 -35.37 -25.83
CA ALA A 208 -4.64 -34.09 -25.27
C ALA A 208 -3.38 -33.28 -24.98
N GLU A 209 -3.49 -31.94 -25.06
CA GLU A 209 -2.40 -31.04 -24.75
C GLU A 209 -2.06 -31.12 -23.26
N VAL A 210 -0.80 -31.43 -22.98
CA VAL A 210 -0.24 -31.45 -21.62
C VAL A 210 0.89 -30.44 -21.54
N LEU A 211 0.84 -29.58 -20.53
CA LEU A 211 1.73 -28.44 -20.39
C LEU A 211 2.88 -28.74 -19.44
N GLY A 212 4.09 -28.36 -19.86
CA GLY A 212 5.20 -28.22 -18.93
C GLY A 212 5.14 -26.91 -18.16
N ALA A 213 6.00 -26.76 -17.14
CA ALA A 213 6.02 -25.61 -16.23
C ALA A 213 6.07 -24.25 -16.95
N GLN A 214 6.91 -24.11 -17.99
CA GLN A 214 7.05 -22.84 -18.72
C GLN A 214 5.78 -22.51 -19.50
N ALA A 215 5.22 -23.44 -20.26
CA ALA A 215 4.02 -23.22 -21.04
C ALA A 215 2.79 -22.91 -20.15
N LEU A 216 2.74 -23.55 -18.96
CA LEU A 216 1.74 -23.25 -17.97
C LEU A 216 1.92 -21.83 -17.42
N ALA A 217 3.13 -21.40 -17.05
CA ALA A 217 3.42 -20.07 -16.58
C ALA A 217 3.05 -18.99 -17.62
N GLU A 218 3.37 -19.22 -18.89
CA GLU A 218 2.97 -18.36 -20.00
C GLU A 218 1.43 -18.24 -20.10
N ARG A 219 0.71 -19.36 -20.01
CA ARG A 219 -0.76 -19.38 -20.05
C ARG A 219 -1.37 -18.62 -18.87
N LEU A 220 -0.82 -18.77 -17.67
CA LEU A 220 -1.31 -18.12 -16.44
C LEU A 220 -1.08 -16.61 -16.42
N THR A 221 -0.04 -16.12 -17.11
CA THR A 221 0.30 -14.69 -17.19
C THR A 221 -0.33 -13.99 -18.39
N GLN A 222 -0.90 -14.75 -19.35
CA GLN A 222 -1.62 -14.16 -20.48
C GLN A 222 -2.94 -13.49 -20.04
N PRO A 223 -3.40 -12.49 -20.80
CA PRO A 223 -4.76 -11.98 -20.65
C PRO A 223 -5.80 -13.11 -20.76
N ARG A 224 -6.83 -13.07 -19.94
CA ARG A 224 -7.90 -14.09 -19.89
C ARG A 224 -8.50 -14.39 -21.27
N GLN A 225 -8.70 -13.37 -22.10
CA GLN A 225 -9.20 -13.52 -23.47
C GLN A 225 -8.30 -14.38 -24.36
N GLN A 226 -6.98 -14.31 -24.17
CA GLN A 226 -6.04 -15.11 -24.96
C GLN A 226 -5.99 -16.57 -24.48
N ALA A 227 -6.20 -16.82 -23.20
CA ALA A 227 -6.23 -18.15 -22.63
C ALA A 227 -7.58 -18.86 -22.87
N GLN A 228 -8.66 -18.13 -23.13
CA GLN A 228 -10.02 -18.64 -23.28
C GLN A 228 -10.16 -19.81 -24.29
N PRO A 229 -9.61 -19.76 -25.52
CA PRO A 229 -9.77 -20.87 -26.46
C PRO A 229 -9.16 -22.18 -25.97
N ALA A 230 -8.04 -22.10 -25.24
CA ALA A 230 -7.37 -23.26 -24.66
C ALA A 230 -8.17 -23.83 -23.48
N ILE A 231 -8.76 -22.96 -22.65
CA ILE A 231 -9.66 -23.36 -21.56
C ILE A 231 -10.90 -24.05 -22.12
N GLU A 232 -11.53 -23.50 -23.15
CA GLU A 232 -12.71 -24.10 -23.82
C GLU A 232 -12.36 -25.46 -24.43
N ALA A 233 -11.20 -25.57 -25.07
CA ALA A 233 -10.72 -26.84 -25.60
C ALA A 233 -10.51 -27.89 -24.50
N LEU A 234 -9.90 -27.51 -23.38
CA LEU A 234 -9.71 -28.39 -22.23
C LEU A 234 -11.08 -28.81 -21.63
N LEU A 235 -12.01 -27.88 -21.46
CA LEU A 235 -13.35 -28.18 -20.97
C LEU A 235 -14.09 -29.17 -21.89
N GLN A 236 -13.90 -29.09 -23.22
CA GLN A 236 -14.47 -30.06 -24.14
C GLN A 236 -13.95 -31.46 -23.92
N VAL A 237 -12.71 -31.61 -23.52
CA VAL A 237 -12.05 -32.90 -23.31
C VAL A 237 -12.34 -33.49 -21.92
N LEU A 238 -12.53 -32.62 -20.92
CA LEU A 238 -12.80 -32.99 -19.53
C LEU A 238 -14.23 -33.48 -19.27
N GLU A 239 -15.17 -33.24 -20.19
CA GLU A 239 -16.52 -33.79 -20.08
C GLU A 239 -16.47 -35.29 -20.36
N PRO A 240 -17.03 -36.11 -19.63
CA PRO A 240 -18.11 -36.20 -18.67
C PRO A 240 -17.86 -36.98 -17.38
N ALA A 241 -16.65 -37.38 -17.06
CA ALA A 241 -16.40 -38.41 -16.07
C ALA A 241 -15.65 -37.94 -14.79
N GLN A 242 -15.56 -36.65 -14.53
CA GLN A 242 -14.64 -36.18 -13.48
C GLN A 242 -15.32 -35.38 -12.38
N GLU A 243 -14.92 -35.63 -11.13
CA GLU A 243 -15.31 -34.84 -9.95
C GLU A 243 -14.67 -33.46 -9.98
N LEU A 244 -15.12 -32.60 -10.90
CA LEU A 244 -14.77 -31.18 -10.85
C LEU A 244 -15.59 -30.49 -9.77
N PRO A 245 -15.06 -29.46 -9.10
CA PRO A 245 -15.72 -28.78 -8.00
C PRO A 245 -17.03 -28.06 -8.39
N ARG A 246 -17.29 -27.91 -9.70
CA ARG A 246 -18.49 -27.26 -10.26
C ARG A 246 -19.04 -28.05 -11.45
N SER A 247 -20.32 -27.86 -11.75
CA SER A 247 -20.94 -28.51 -12.93
C SER A 247 -20.31 -27.98 -14.22
N MET A 248 -20.19 -28.85 -15.23
CA MET A 248 -19.64 -28.48 -16.54
C MET A 248 -20.41 -27.37 -17.23
N GLU A 249 -21.74 -27.26 -17.01
CA GLU A 249 -22.57 -26.17 -17.53
C GLU A 249 -22.15 -24.82 -16.91
N THR A 250 -21.90 -24.81 -15.62
CA THR A 250 -21.41 -23.61 -14.91
C THR A 250 -20.02 -23.21 -15.40
N LEU A 251 -19.09 -24.16 -15.52
CA LEU A 251 -17.72 -23.90 -15.99
C LEU A 251 -17.68 -23.37 -17.43
N ARG A 252 -18.54 -23.89 -18.31
CA ARG A 252 -18.68 -23.38 -19.68
C ARG A 252 -19.26 -21.96 -19.71
N ALA A 253 -20.28 -21.70 -18.92
CA ALA A 253 -20.84 -20.36 -18.80
C ALA A 253 -19.82 -19.36 -18.28
N GLU A 254 -19.01 -19.75 -17.28
CA GLU A 254 -17.93 -18.90 -16.74
C GLU A 254 -16.81 -18.67 -17.76
N ALA A 255 -16.39 -19.72 -18.50
CA ALA A 255 -15.40 -19.58 -19.56
C ALA A 255 -15.88 -18.64 -20.69
N GLN A 256 -17.16 -18.67 -21.01
CA GLN A 256 -17.77 -17.77 -22.02
C GLN A 256 -18.03 -16.38 -21.49
N ALA A 257 -18.25 -16.23 -20.18
CA ALA A 257 -18.52 -14.94 -19.51
C ALA A 257 -17.25 -14.19 -19.11
N ILE A 258 -16.08 -14.53 -19.65
CA ILE A 258 -14.86 -13.72 -19.49
C ILE A 258 -15.16 -12.35 -20.11
N ASP A 259 -15.62 -11.44 -19.25
CA ASP A 259 -16.10 -10.12 -19.63
C ASP A 259 -15.00 -9.30 -20.31
N GLN A 260 -15.41 -8.46 -21.27
CA GLN A 260 -14.47 -7.65 -22.05
C GLN A 260 -13.60 -6.75 -21.16
N ASP A 261 -14.11 -6.24 -20.04
CA ASP A 261 -13.36 -5.40 -19.11
C ASP A 261 -12.37 -6.18 -18.25
N GLN A 262 -12.64 -7.44 -17.95
CA GLN A 262 -11.73 -8.34 -17.21
C GLN A 262 -10.85 -9.19 -18.13
N GLY A 263 -11.17 -9.25 -19.41
CA GLY A 263 -10.43 -10.06 -20.39
C GLY A 263 -8.96 -9.66 -20.59
N THR A 264 -8.61 -8.43 -20.25
CA THR A 264 -7.24 -7.93 -20.28
C THR A 264 -6.41 -8.31 -19.05
N LEU A 265 -7.05 -8.73 -17.95
CA LEU A 265 -6.36 -9.16 -16.74
C LEU A 265 -5.81 -10.57 -16.90
N PRO A 266 -4.70 -10.93 -16.23
CA PRO A 266 -4.18 -12.28 -16.20
C PRO A 266 -5.12 -13.23 -15.45
N LEU A 267 -4.92 -14.53 -15.63
CA LEU A 267 -5.68 -15.56 -14.92
C LEU A 267 -5.38 -15.58 -13.43
N LEU A 268 -4.12 -15.29 -13.04
CA LEU A 268 -3.68 -15.24 -11.66
C LEU A 268 -3.42 -13.81 -11.21
N THR A 269 -3.85 -13.50 -10.02
CA THR A 269 -3.56 -12.24 -9.33
C THR A 269 -2.55 -12.50 -8.20
N VAL A 270 -1.35 -11.96 -8.33
CA VAL A 270 -0.30 -12.06 -7.32
C VAL A 270 -0.39 -10.90 -6.35
N CYS A 271 -0.46 -11.22 -5.07
CA CYS A 271 -0.35 -10.26 -3.97
C CYS A 271 0.97 -10.47 -3.23
N THR A 272 1.68 -9.38 -2.97
CA THR A 272 2.91 -9.40 -2.16
C THR A 272 2.80 -8.42 -0.99
N VAL A 273 3.43 -8.79 0.12
CA VAL A 273 3.55 -7.95 1.30
C VAL A 273 5.04 -7.71 1.53
N GLU A 274 5.42 -6.46 1.61
CA GLU A 274 6.79 -6.03 1.85
C GLU A 274 6.91 -5.31 3.18
N GLU A 275 8.04 -5.44 3.86
CA GLU A 275 8.41 -4.61 5.00
C GLU A 275 9.63 -3.77 4.63
N VAL A 276 9.38 -2.46 4.53
CA VAL A 276 10.40 -1.50 4.09
C VAL A 276 10.77 -0.58 5.24
N THR A 277 12.04 -0.60 5.63
CA THR A 277 12.60 0.31 6.63
C THR A 277 13.38 1.42 5.93
N TYR A 278 13.05 2.66 6.26
CA TYR A 278 13.69 3.85 5.70
C TYR A 278 13.79 4.97 6.73
N THR A 279 14.65 5.93 6.48
CA THR A 279 14.77 7.13 7.31
C THR A 279 14.16 8.32 6.61
N GLN A 280 13.44 9.15 7.38
CA GLN A 280 12.89 10.40 6.87
C GLN A 280 13.15 11.57 7.82
N PRO A 281 13.35 12.78 7.29
CA PRO A 281 13.44 13.98 8.11
C PRO A 281 12.09 14.30 8.74
N VAL A 282 12.14 14.81 9.98
CA VAL A 282 10.98 15.34 10.70
C VAL A 282 11.11 16.84 10.74
N GLU A 283 10.12 17.56 10.22
CA GLU A 283 10.07 19.01 10.21
C GLU A 283 10.28 19.60 11.60
N PRO A 284 11.07 20.69 11.73
CA PRO A 284 11.22 21.40 12.99
C PRO A 284 9.88 21.96 13.45
N PRO A 285 9.46 21.75 14.70
CA PRO A 285 8.28 22.41 15.23
C PRO A 285 8.51 23.92 15.32
N VAL A 286 7.46 24.70 15.10
CA VAL A 286 7.51 26.16 15.32
C VAL A 286 7.22 26.44 16.80
N GLN A 287 8.10 27.23 17.41
CA GLN A 287 7.92 27.77 18.76
C GLN A 287 7.73 29.27 18.66
N GLU A 288 6.55 29.73 18.96
CA GLU A 288 6.22 31.17 19.02
C GLU A 288 6.75 31.77 20.31
N VAL A 289 7.33 32.98 20.19
CA VAL A 289 7.81 33.79 21.28
C VAL A 289 7.18 35.17 21.13
N GLU A 290 6.44 35.62 22.13
CA GLU A 290 5.82 36.94 22.10
C GLU A 290 6.87 38.06 22.09
N ASP A 291 6.71 39.06 21.19
CA ASP A 291 7.57 40.21 21.08
C ASP A 291 6.70 41.48 21.06
N SER A 292 6.76 42.26 22.15
CA SER A 292 6.04 43.52 22.28
C SER A 292 6.63 44.67 21.46
N THR A 293 7.75 44.46 20.77
CA THR A 293 8.34 45.44 19.85
C THR A 293 7.84 45.30 18.41
N LEU A 294 7.25 44.18 18.10
CA LEU A 294 6.61 43.91 16.81
C LEU A 294 5.11 44.18 16.90
N LEU A 295 4.54 44.67 15.81
CA LEU A 295 3.09 44.88 15.73
C LEU A 295 2.34 43.57 15.77
N LEU A 296 1.12 43.59 16.29
CA LEU A 296 0.21 42.43 16.22
C LEU A 296 0.07 41.95 14.77
N GLY A 297 0.36 40.68 14.56
CA GLY A 297 0.35 40.03 13.23
C GLY A 297 1.67 40.15 12.44
N GLU A 298 2.69 40.84 12.97
CA GLU A 298 4.06 40.74 12.44
C GLU A 298 4.77 39.54 13.02
N GLU A 299 5.49 38.81 12.15
CA GLU A 299 6.30 37.67 12.55
C GLU A 299 7.76 37.86 12.13
N LYS A 300 8.67 37.38 12.95
CA LYS A 300 10.10 37.40 12.67
C LYS A 300 10.76 36.11 13.10
N VAL A 301 11.44 35.44 12.19
CA VAL A 301 12.23 34.25 12.54
C VAL A 301 13.43 34.68 13.38
N LEU A 302 13.50 34.20 14.63
CA LEU A 302 14.62 34.45 15.55
C LEU A 302 15.75 33.44 15.34
N SER A 303 15.39 32.17 15.20
CA SER A 303 16.34 31.11 14.92
C SER A 303 15.70 30.03 14.08
N GLN A 304 16.44 29.52 13.09
CA GLN A 304 16.02 28.41 12.27
C GLN A 304 16.23 27.10 13.07
N GLY A 305 15.17 26.27 13.14
CA GLY A 305 15.27 24.95 13.71
C GLY A 305 16.04 23.97 12.81
N THR A 306 16.45 22.84 13.36
CA THR A 306 17.05 21.75 12.59
C THR A 306 16.08 20.58 12.49
N PRO A 307 15.95 19.96 11.30
CA PRO A 307 15.10 18.78 11.15
C PRO A 307 15.56 17.65 12.07
N GLY A 308 14.61 16.93 12.61
CA GLY A 308 14.85 15.64 13.25
C GLY A 308 15.04 14.54 12.21
N LEU A 309 15.31 13.33 12.69
CA LEU A 309 15.40 12.13 11.85
C LEU A 309 14.62 11.01 12.53
N GLU A 310 13.73 10.37 11.80
CA GLU A 310 13.06 9.16 12.26
C GLU A 310 13.28 8.00 11.29
N GLU A 311 13.42 6.82 11.84
CA GLU A 311 13.38 5.58 11.11
C GLU A 311 11.95 5.04 11.16
N ARG A 312 11.42 4.66 10.00
CA ARG A 312 10.10 4.07 9.86
C ARG A 312 10.21 2.70 9.24
N THR A 313 9.37 1.78 9.72
CA THR A 313 9.13 0.51 9.06
C THR A 313 7.67 0.50 8.63
N ASP A 314 7.44 0.40 7.33
CA ASP A 314 6.11 0.30 6.75
C ASP A 314 5.91 -1.10 6.18
N ARG A 315 4.70 -1.64 6.38
CA ARG A 315 4.21 -2.81 5.68
C ARG A 315 3.40 -2.34 4.49
N VAL A 316 3.83 -2.75 3.29
CA VAL A 316 3.22 -2.34 2.03
C VAL A 316 2.66 -3.56 1.33
N THR A 317 1.39 -3.50 0.94
CA THR A 317 0.73 -4.56 0.18
C THR A 317 0.64 -4.14 -1.27
N TYR A 318 1.07 -5.04 -2.15
CA TYR A 318 0.99 -4.85 -3.60
C TYR A 318 0.09 -5.91 -4.22
N THR A 319 -0.62 -5.53 -5.27
CA THR A 319 -1.33 -6.44 -6.17
C THR A 319 -0.78 -6.24 -7.57
N MET A 320 -0.27 -7.31 -8.19
CA MET A 320 0.37 -7.27 -9.52
C MET A 320 1.45 -6.18 -9.62
N GLY A 321 2.23 -5.98 -8.54
CA GLY A 321 3.28 -4.97 -8.45
C GLY A 321 2.80 -3.52 -8.23
N GLN A 322 1.49 -3.28 -8.10
CA GLN A 322 0.92 -1.97 -7.79
C GLN A 322 0.61 -1.86 -6.30
N GLU A 323 1.08 -0.81 -5.64
CA GLU A 323 0.81 -0.54 -4.23
C GLU A 323 -0.69 -0.35 -4.00
N GLN A 324 -1.26 -1.13 -3.07
CA GLN A 324 -2.67 -1.07 -2.67
C GLN A 324 -2.83 -0.40 -1.32
N SER A 325 -1.95 -0.70 -0.38
CA SER A 325 -2.01 -0.15 0.97
C SER A 325 -0.61 -0.05 1.58
N ARG A 326 -0.48 0.92 2.49
CA ARG A 326 0.73 1.14 3.28
C ARG A 326 0.34 1.37 4.73
N GLU A 327 0.88 0.55 5.62
CA GLU A 327 0.64 0.62 7.06
C GLU A 327 1.96 0.86 7.79
N ASN A 328 2.02 1.90 8.64
CA ASN A 328 3.18 2.14 9.46
C ASN A 328 3.21 1.20 10.66
N MET A 329 4.21 0.33 10.72
CA MET A 329 4.39 -0.68 11.76
C MET A 329 5.17 -0.14 12.95
N SER A 330 6.19 0.67 12.69
CA SER A 330 7.02 1.24 13.76
C SER A 330 7.61 2.59 13.37
N ARG A 331 7.85 3.41 14.40
CA ARG A 331 8.58 4.68 14.30
C ARG A 331 9.60 4.75 15.41
N ASN A 332 10.85 4.95 15.03
CA ASN A 332 11.96 5.10 15.95
C ASN A 332 12.65 6.44 15.70
N ARG A 333 12.66 7.32 16.70
CA ARG A 333 13.30 8.63 16.59
C ARG A 333 14.82 8.46 16.71
N LEU A 334 15.55 8.77 15.64
CA LEU A 334 17.00 8.72 15.60
C LEU A 334 17.63 10.05 16.05
N ALA A 335 17.02 11.19 15.67
CA ALA A 335 17.43 12.51 16.11
C ALA A 335 16.21 13.39 16.38
N GLN A 336 16.28 14.18 17.43
CA GLN A 336 15.21 15.12 17.76
C GLN A 336 15.35 16.40 16.92
N ALA A 337 14.23 16.87 16.36
CA ALA A 337 14.16 18.19 15.74
C ALA A 337 14.35 19.28 16.80
N THR A 338 15.09 20.33 16.47
CA THR A 338 15.12 21.55 17.28
C THR A 338 14.08 22.54 16.74
N PRO A 339 13.37 23.29 17.60
CA PRO A 339 12.32 24.17 17.14
C PRO A 339 12.86 25.37 16.36
N THR A 340 12.12 25.80 15.35
CA THR A 340 12.24 27.12 14.75
C THR A 340 11.57 28.12 15.68
N GLN A 341 12.31 29.13 16.17
CA GLN A 341 11.73 30.17 17.01
C GLN A 341 11.26 31.35 16.14
N VAL A 342 10.00 31.70 16.29
CA VAL A 342 9.37 32.81 15.58
C VAL A 342 8.85 33.81 16.61
N ALA A 343 9.35 35.05 16.54
CA ALA A 343 8.78 36.15 17.33
C ALA A 343 7.44 36.53 16.70
N VAL A 344 6.40 36.56 17.50
CA VAL A 344 5.05 37.00 17.12
C VAL A 344 4.75 38.34 17.80
N GLY A 345 4.43 39.34 17.00
CA GLY A 345 4.19 40.68 17.47
C GLY A 345 2.92 40.79 18.32
N THR A 346 3.04 41.43 19.47
CA THR A 346 1.92 41.70 20.41
C THR A 346 1.59 43.17 20.57
N ALA A 347 2.42 44.10 20.03
CA ALA A 347 2.21 45.53 20.16
C ALA A 347 0.95 46.00 19.44
N GLN A 348 0.09 46.69 20.15
CA GLN A 348 -1.18 47.25 19.69
C GLN A 348 -1.32 48.70 20.04
N GLY A 349 -2.19 49.41 19.35
CA GLY A 349 -2.54 50.79 19.69
C GLY A 349 -1.31 51.70 19.82
N VAL A 350 -1.19 52.39 20.96
CA VAL A 350 -0.08 53.32 21.21
C VAL A 350 1.28 52.64 21.20
N GLU A 351 1.42 51.48 21.82
CA GLU A 351 2.69 50.74 21.86
C GLU A 351 3.13 50.30 20.46
N GLY A 352 2.19 49.87 19.63
CA GLY A 352 2.46 49.51 18.23
C GLY A 352 2.80 50.74 17.35
N ALA A 353 2.35 51.92 17.71
CA ALA A 353 2.62 53.18 16.98
C ALA A 353 4.00 53.78 17.30
N LYS A 354 4.54 53.52 18.50
CA LYS A 354 5.80 54.13 18.97
C LYS A 354 6.96 53.85 18.03
N GLY A 355 7.68 54.89 17.62
CA GLY A 355 8.84 54.82 16.74
C GLY A 355 8.52 54.56 15.27
N ARG A 356 7.25 54.41 14.89
CA ARG A 356 6.84 54.16 13.50
C ARG A 356 6.43 55.40 12.75
N PHE A 357 5.87 56.39 13.47
CA PHE A 357 5.35 57.61 12.88
C PHE A 357 6.26 58.81 13.15
N LEU A 358 6.47 59.65 12.14
CA LEU A 358 7.15 60.91 12.26
C LEU A 358 6.14 62.09 12.40
N TRP A 359 6.60 63.19 12.99
CA TRP A 359 5.79 64.43 12.99
C TRP A 359 5.47 64.85 11.55
N PRO A 360 4.17 65.08 11.19
CA PRO A 360 3.80 65.55 9.86
C PRO A 360 4.39 66.93 9.52
N LEU A 361 4.56 67.72 10.53
CA LEU A 361 5.36 68.96 10.51
C LEU A 361 5.80 69.30 11.93
N ARG A 362 6.94 69.96 12.05
CA ARG A 362 7.48 70.37 13.35
C ARG A 362 7.17 71.88 13.58
N SER A 363 6.12 72.14 14.41
CA SER A 363 5.69 73.51 14.76
C SER A 363 4.93 73.46 16.06
N ARG A 364 4.38 74.63 16.47
CA ARG A 364 3.69 74.77 17.73
C ARG A 364 2.35 74.03 17.72
N ILE A 365 2.13 73.18 18.72
CA ILE A 365 0.82 72.60 19.01
C ILE A 365 -0.10 73.63 19.57
N THR A 366 -1.25 73.89 18.97
CA THR A 366 -2.25 74.84 19.36
C THR A 366 -3.46 74.23 20.06
N SER A 367 -3.68 72.92 19.79
CA SER A 367 -4.73 72.19 20.48
C SER A 367 -4.32 70.70 20.56
N PRO A 368 -4.18 70.17 21.80
CA PRO A 368 -3.88 68.75 21.99
C PRO A 368 -5.11 67.87 21.72
N PHE A 369 -4.86 66.57 21.62
CA PHE A 369 -5.87 65.50 21.56
C PHE A 369 -6.69 65.46 22.86
N GLY A 370 -7.95 65.10 22.79
CA GLY A 370 -8.77 64.77 23.94
C GLY A 370 -9.81 65.89 24.29
N GLY A 371 -10.28 65.86 25.54
CA GLY A 371 -11.31 66.77 25.99
C GLY A 371 -10.84 68.23 26.06
N ARG A 372 -11.57 69.13 25.44
CA ARG A 372 -11.29 70.63 25.49
C ARG A 372 -12.56 71.43 25.65
N GLN A 373 -12.43 72.58 26.23
CA GLN A 373 -13.52 73.53 26.31
C GLN A 373 -13.38 74.61 25.21
N ILE A 374 -14.36 74.67 24.33
CA ILE A 374 -14.40 75.65 23.23
C ILE A 374 -15.76 76.30 23.22
N PHE A 375 -15.81 77.64 23.17
CA PHE A 375 -17.05 78.42 23.08
C PHE A 375 -18.11 78.14 24.19
N GLY A 376 -17.65 77.81 25.41
CA GLY A 376 -18.53 77.55 26.54
C GLY A 376 -19.17 76.15 26.57
N GLY A 377 -18.73 75.17 25.70
CA GLY A 377 -19.13 73.77 25.69
C GLY A 377 -17.96 72.81 25.70
N GLU A 378 -18.18 71.62 26.23
CA GLU A 378 -17.22 70.51 26.16
C GLU A 378 -17.19 69.98 24.75
N ASN A 379 -16.00 69.76 24.21
CA ASN A 379 -15.76 69.14 22.90
C ASN A 379 -14.59 68.20 23.00
N PHE A 380 -14.68 67.02 22.34
CA PHE A 380 -13.60 66.10 22.22
C PHE A 380 -12.81 66.36 20.91
N HIS A 381 -11.51 66.67 21.05
CA HIS A 381 -10.60 66.87 19.92
C HIS A 381 -10.02 65.52 19.44
N ARG A 382 -10.37 65.18 18.24
CA ARG A 382 -10.04 63.83 17.66
C ARG A 382 -8.57 63.66 17.25
N GLY A 383 -7.81 64.81 17.19
CA GLY A 383 -6.44 64.80 16.71
C GLY A 383 -5.60 65.91 17.41
N LEU A 384 -4.52 66.26 16.77
CA LEU A 384 -3.55 67.22 17.19
C LEU A 384 -3.52 68.38 16.20
N ASP A 385 -3.78 69.64 16.68
CA ASP A 385 -3.67 70.81 15.82
C ASP A 385 -2.25 71.40 15.89
N ILE A 386 -1.54 71.37 14.74
CA ILE A 386 -0.18 71.89 14.62
C ILE A 386 -0.21 73.18 13.76
N ALA A 387 -0.03 74.32 14.39
CA ALA A 387 -0.08 75.60 13.68
C ALA A 387 1.18 75.87 12.86
N ALA A 388 0.96 76.25 11.62
CA ALA A 388 2.02 76.71 10.73
C ALA A 388 1.45 77.65 9.66
N PRO A 389 2.26 78.50 9.04
CA PRO A 389 1.81 79.33 7.94
C PRO A 389 1.17 78.54 6.81
N SER A 390 0.13 79.12 6.17
CA SER A 390 -0.47 78.50 4.98
C SER A 390 0.60 78.29 3.90
N GLY A 391 0.58 77.11 3.25
CA GLY A 391 1.59 76.71 2.28
C GLY A 391 2.79 75.96 2.89
N THR A 392 2.89 75.74 4.21
CA THR A 392 3.92 74.95 4.84
C THR A 392 3.73 73.43 4.41
N PRO A 393 4.80 72.76 4.02
CA PRO A 393 4.67 71.34 3.66
C PRO A 393 4.22 70.45 4.82
N ILE A 394 3.29 69.53 4.55
CA ILE A 394 2.85 68.44 5.43
C ILE A 394 3.41 67.17 4.88
N ALA A 395 4.15 66.44 5.72
CA ALA A 395 4.75 65.16 5.34
C ALA A 395 3.91 63.95 5.80
N ALA A 396 3.93 62.87 5.06
CA ALA A 396 3.37 61.58 5.49
C ALA A 396 4.11 61.09 6.74
N SER A 397 3.38 60.82 7.81
CA SER A 397 3.96 60.39 9.09
C SER A 397 4.57 58.98 9.00
N ALA A 398 4.07 58.14 8.11
CA ALA A 398 4.62 56.83 7.76
C ALA A 398 4.35 56.51 6.27
N GLY A 399 5.02 55.54 5.70
CA GLY A 399 4.72 55.01 4.36
C GLY A 399 3.36 54.31 4.32
N GLY A 400 2.68 54.29 3.17
CA GLY A 400 1.38 53.66 3.01
C GLY A 400 0.66 54.04 1.73
N GLN A 401 -0.58 53.67 1.63
CA GLN A 401 -1.46 53.97 0.51
C GLN A 401 -2.43 55.10 0.86
N VAL A 402 -2.55 56.10 -0.01
CA VAL A 402 -3.57 57.16 0.13
C VAL A 402 -4.96 56.57 -0.14
N ILE A 403 -5.80 56.53 0.89
CA ILE A 403 -7.18 56.02 0.81
C ILE A 403 -8.23 57.11 0.64
N TRP A 404 -7.82 58.41 0.74
CA TRP A 404 -8.63 59.56 0.47
C TRP A 404 -7.76 60.82 0.22
N ALA A 405 -8.07 61.54 -0.83
CA ALA A 405 -7.48 62.85 -1.08
C ALA A 405 -8.54 63.77 -1.70
N GLY A 406 -9.11 64.69 -0.90
CA GLY A 406 -10.17 65.57 -1.38
C GLY A 406 -10.93 66.28 -0.26
N PRO A 407 -11.91 67.12 -0.61
CA PRO A 407 -12.74 67.84 0.38
C PRO A 407 -13.64 66.86 1.16
N LYS A 408 -13.70 67.01 2.49
CA LYS A 408 -14.50 66.15 3.37
C LYS A 408 -15.08 66.93 4.56
N GLY A 409 -16.25 67.55 4.37
CA GLY A 409 -17.04 68.18 5.41
C GLY A 409 -16.26 69.19 6.28
N THR A 410 -16.28 69.00 7.61
CA THR A 410 -15.57 69.83 8.54
C THR A 410 -14.05 69.81 8.47
N TYR A 411 -13.48 68.71 7.91
CA TYR A 411 -12.03 68.58 7.71
C TYR A 411 -11.49 69.47 6.60
N GLY A 412 -12.35 70.04 5.74
CA GLY A 412 -11.90 70.74 4.54
C GLY A 412 -11.18 69.78 3.58
N ASN A 413 -10.04 70.19 2.99
CA ASN A 413 -9.22 69.32 2.20
C ASN A 413 -8.45 68.36 3.11
N LEU A 414 -8.64 67.06 2.88
CA LEU A 414 -8.18 65.96 3.73
C LEU A 414 -7.37 64.97 2.90
N VAL A 415 -6.25 64.55 3.44
CA VAL A 415 -5.55 63.31 3.02
C VAL A 415 -5.74 62.26 4.11
N LYS A 416 -6.04 61.02 3.70
CA LYS A 416 -6.01 59.86 4.58
C LYS A 416 -5.06 58.84 4.02
N ILE A 417 -4.21 58.24 4.86
CA ILE A 417 -3.23 57.24 4.48
C ILE A 417 -3.45 56.01 5.34
N ASP A 418 -3.61 54.85 4.68
CA ASP A 418 -3.55 53.53 5.30
C ASP A 418 -2.09 53.06 5.32
N HIS A 419 -1.57 52.80 6.52
CA HIS A 419 -0.19 52.37 6.74
C HIS A 419 -0.03 50.87 6.90
N GLY A 420 -1.15 50.12 6.75
CA GLY A 420 -1.20 48.67 7.10
C GLY A 420 -1.31 48.46 8.62
N ASN A 421 -1.46 47.17 9.00
CA ASN A 421 -1.57 46.72 10.39
C ASN A 421 -2.62 47.47 11.21
N GLY A 422 -3.67 48.00 10.54
CA GLY A 422 -4.77 48.71 11.12
C GLY A 422 -4.50 50.19 11.43
N PHE A 423 -3.34 50.74 11.09
CA PHE A 423 -3.03 52.16 11.31
C PHE A 423 -3.46 53.05 10.15
N THR A 424 -4.12 54.15 10.47
CA THR A 424 -4.52 55.21 9.51
C THR A 424 -4.18 56.56 10.04
N THR A 425 -3.71 57.49 9.19
CA THR A 425 -3.51 58.89 9.54
C THR A 425 -4.32 59.83 8.69
N TYR A 426 -4.77 60.93 9.29
CA TYR A 426 -5.54 61.98 8.64
C TYR A 426 -4.78 63.31 8.73
N TYR A 427 -4.76 64.05 7.61
CA TYR A 427 -4.14 65.38 7.49
C TYR A 427 -5.16 66.32 6.92
N ALA A 428 -5.76 67.16 7.79
CA ALA A 428 -6.88 68.02 7.43
C ALA A 428 -6.54 69.51 7.37
N HIS A 429 -7.52 70.23 6.89
CA HIS A 429 -7.50 71.72 6.69
C HIS A 429 -6.47 72.18 5.65
N CYS A 430 -6.02 71.27 4.76
CA CYS A 430 -5.00 71.57 3.77
C CYS A 430 -5.46 72.69 2.80
N SER A 431 -4.50 73.55 2.38
CA SER A 431 -4.72 74.50 1.28
C SER A 431 -4.63 73.81 -0.09
N GLU A 432 -3.72 72.86 -0.23
CA GLU A 432 -3.46 72.11 -1.46
C GLU A 432 -3.14 70.66 -1.13
N LEU A 433 -3.60 69.73 -1.97
CA LEU A 433 -3.29 68.30 -1.89
C LEU A 433 -2.33 67.99 -3.02
N LEU A 434 -1.20 67.32 -2.69
CA LEU A 434 -0.12 66.97 -3.63
C LEU A 434 -0.14 65.51 -4.00
N VAL A 435 -1.12 64.74 -3.51
CA VAL A 435 -1.35 63.32 -3.77
C VAL A 435 -2.82 63.07 -4.09
N GLN A 436 -3.11 61.96 -4.72
CA GLN A 436 -4.45 61.48 -5.03
C GLN A 436 -4.73 60.11 -4.41
N GLU A 437 -6.00 59.76 -4.33
CA GLU A 437 -6.43 58.43 -3.86
C GLU A 437 -5.81 57.33 -4.73
N GLY A 438 -5.26 56.28 -4.09
CA GLY A 438 -4.54 55.16 -4.70
C GLY A 438 -3.01 55.35 -4.71
N ASP A 439 -2.49 56.54 -4.51
CA ASP A 439 -1.04 56.78 -4.51
C ASP A 439 -0.34 56.06 -3.37
N GLN A 440 0.85 55.51 -3.65
CA GLN A 440 1.78 54.98 -2.64
C GLN A 440 2.71 56.11 -2.20
N VAL A 441 2.80 56.33 -0.88
CA VAL A 441 3.67 57.35 -0.32
C VAL A 441 4.71 56.74 0.62
N THR A 442 5.87 57.39 0.68
CA THR A 442 6.92 57.01 1.63
C THR A 442 6.89 57.92 2.86
N GLN A 443 7.41 57.43 3.99
CA GLN A 443 7.54 58.23 5.21
C GLN A 443 8.37 59.49 4.92
N GLY A 444 7.87 60.65 5.38
CA GLY A 444 8.51 61.96 5.14
C GLY A 444 8.21 62.59 3.79
N GLN A 445 7.50 61.92 2.89
CA GLN A 445 7.09 62.49 1.60
C GLN A 445 6.09 63.63 1.83
N THR A 446 6.28 64.77 1.17
CA THR A 446 5.30 65.89 1.21
C THR A 446 4.02 65.46 0.46
N ILE A 447 2.88 65.51 1.17
CA ILE A 447 1.58 65.03 0.67
C ILE A 447 0.54 66.15 0.54
N ALA A 448 0.72 67.25 1.26
CA ALA A 448 -0.19 68.37 1.24
C ALA A 448 0.51 69.64 1.74
N LEU A 449 -0.18 70.77 1.65
CA LEU A 449 0.27 72.03 2.21
C LEU A 449 -0.74 72.53 3.28
N VAL A 450 -0.19 73.11 4.37
CA VAL A 450 -0.98 73.67 5.44
C VAL A 450 -1.96 74.76 4.92
N GLY A 451 -3.19 74.72 5.42
CA GLY A 451 -4.23 75.67 5.06
C GLY A 451 -5.18 75.93 6.20
N SER A 452 -6.35 76.48 5.88
CA SER A 452 -7.44 76.75 6.82
C SER A 452 -8.80 76.44 6.17
N THR A 453 -8.85 75.33 5.37
CA THR A 453 -10.10 74.91 4.70
C THR A 453 -11.01 74.17 5.66
N GLY A 454 -12.33 74.12 5.36
CA GLY A 454 -13.31 73.53 6.25
C GLY A 454 -13.60 74.29 7.53
N ARG A 455 -13.79 73.60 8.65
CA ARG A 455 -14.04 74.21 9.96
C ARG A 455 -12.73 74.48 10.70
N SER A 456 -12.08 75.58 10.38
CA SER A 456 -10.80 76.00 10.94
C SER A 456 -10.85 77.45 11.39
N THR A 457 -10.13 77.80 12.44
CA THR A 457 -10.01 79.19 12.98
C THR A 457 -8.75 79.91 12.52
N GLY A 458 -7.85 79.22 11.82
CA GLY A 458 -6.60 79.76 11.30
C GLY A 458 -5.71 78.65 10.73
N PRO A 459 -4.61 78.99 10.01
CA PRO A 459 -3.78 77.98 9.35
C PRO A 459 -3.13 77.02 10.34
N HIS A 460 -3.42 75.73 10.17
CA HIS A 460 -2.85 74.59 10.91
C HIS A 460 -3.05 73.29 10.16
N CYS A 461 -2.31 72.29 10.54
CA CYS A 461 -2.58 70.88 10.16
C CYS A 461 -3.31 70.21 11.34
N HIS A 462 -4.51 69.73 11.11
CA HIS A 462 -5.19 68.83 12.05
C HIS A 462 -4.78 67.45 11.72
N PHE A 463 -4.08 66.75 12.64
CA PHE A 463 -3.50 65.43 12.47
C PHE A 463 -4.19 64.44 13.39
N GLU A 464 -4.78 63.37 12.80
CA GLU A 464 -5.33 62.23 13.55
C GLU A 464 -4.48 60.98 13.27
N LEU A 465 -4.31 60.17 14.31
CA LEU A 465 -3.75 58.82 14.22
C LEU A 465 -4.78 57.82 14.76
N LEU A 466 -5.08 56.82 13.99
CA LEU A 466 -6.06 55.78 14.34
C LEU A 466 -5.40 54.41 14.27
N TRP A 467 -5.87 53.49 15.09
CA TRP A 467 -5.61 52.08 15.01
C TRP A 467 -6.93 51.31 15.08
N GLN A 468 -7.24 50.53 14.06
CA GLN A 468 -8.52 49.80 13.91
C GLN A 468 -9.74 50.73 14.08
N ASP A 469 -9.68 51.91 13.45
CA ASP A 469 -10.67 52.99 13.55
C ASP A 469 -10.81 53.66 14.94
N GLU A 470 -10.05 53.22 15.94
CA GLU A 470 -9.97 53.86 17.24
C GLU A 470 -8.93 54.99 17.24
N LEU A 471 -9.32 56.17 17.82
CA LEU A 471 -8.43 57.31 17.88
C LEU A 471 -7.33 57.12 18.93
N LEU A 472 -6.08 57.34 18.51
CA LEU A 472 -4.93 57.37 19.39
C LEU A 472 -4.50 58.82 19.66
N ASP A 473 -3.98 59.11 20.87
CA ASP A 473 -3.32 60.37 21.11
C ASP A 473 -2.00 60.45 20.34
N PRO A 474 -1.89 61.33 19.30
CA PRO A 474 -0.68 61.40 18.50
C PRO A 474 0.58 61.77 19.29
N GLN A 475 0.45 62.49 20.40
CA GLN A 475 1.58 62.95 21.25
C GLN A 475 2.25 61.75 21.97
N LEU A 476 1.50 60.66 22.22
CA LEU A 476 2.05 59.44 22.82
C LEU A 476 2.75 58.53 21.80
N CYS A 477 2.47 58.72 20.50
CA CYS A 477 2.94 57.88 19.41
C CYS A 477 4.11 58.49 18.62
N LEU A 478 4.15 59.86 18.56
CA LEU A 478 5.18 60.58 17.79
C LEU A 478 6.47 60.77 18.61
N PRO A 479 7.69 60.77 17.95
CA PRO A 479 8.95 60.91 18.63
C PRO A 479 9.25 62.26 19.24
#